data_c2ae1a9f5778337f9a5fd519f0683c76
#
_entry.id   c2ae1a9f5778337f9a5fd519f0683c76
#
_cell.length_a   1.000
_cell.length_b   1.000
_cell.length_c   1.000
_cell.angle_alpha   90.00
_cell.angle_beta   90.00
_cell.angle_gamma   90.00
#
_symmetry.space_group_name_H-M   'P 1'
#
loop_
_entity.id
_entity.type
_entity.pdbx_description
1 polymer ?
#
loop_
_entity_poly.entity_id
_entity_poly.type
_entity_poly.pdbx_seq_one_letter_code
_entity_poly.pdbx_strand_id
1 'polypeptide(L)'
;LHVDYRNHASSDDDPDAERDLRLGYTEDVINAVHAVRRSGDPRLDGERVGLVGRSMGGGVVQNVLVTQPGLVDAGVVFASVSSSTVDNYRRWIENDRPEVARAIVRAHGSPEENPELWAQASPRTYVDRATEPLLMLHGTVDDTCPPRWARRTAAAFEDAGKDVRLVWYEGEGHTFGPQWPASMRETVRFLRRQW
;
A
#
# COMPACT_ATOMS: atom_id res chain seq x y z
N LEU A 1 5.68 -6.25 -14.37
CA LEU A 1 4.24 -6.49 -14.43
C LEU A 1 3.50 -5.31 -13.79
N HIS A 2 2.43 -4.84 -14.41
CA HIS A 2 1.47 -3.91 -13.83
C HIS A 2 0.18 -4.69 -13.53
N VAL A 3 -0.37 -4.55 -12.33
CA VAL A 3 -1.58 -5.27 -11.92
C VAL A 3 -2.76 -4.33 -12.04
N ASP A 4 -3.74 -4.70 -12.85
CA ASP A 4 -5.06 -4.07 -12.87
C ASP A 4 -5.91 -4.75 -11.78
N TYR A 5 -6.25 -4.01 -10.74
CA TYR A 5 -7.11 -4.52 -9.68
C TYR A 5 -8.53 -4.76 -10.20
N ARG A 6 -9.35 -5.55 -9.48
CA ARG A 6 -10.80 -5.59 -9.73
C ARG A 6 -11.38 -4.18 -9.87
N ASN A 7 -12.35 -3.99 -10.75
CA ASN A 7 -12.93 -2.70 -11.12
C ASN A 7 -11.96 -1.72 -11.83
N HIS A 8 -10.80 -2.19 -12.34
CA HIS A 8 -9.86 -1.35 -13.08
C HIS A 8 -9.58 -1.96 -14.45
N ALA A 9 -9.43 -1.08 -15.46
CA ALA A 9 -9.13 -1.44 -16.85
C ALA A 9 -10.06 -2.55 -17.39
N SER A 10 -9.53 -3.74 -17.69
CA SER A 10 -10.29 -4.89 -18.20
C SER A 10 -10.50 -6.00 -17.17
N SER A 11 -10.20 -5.74 -15.92
CA SER A 11 -10.44 -6.70 -14.84
C SER A 11 -11.93 -6.82 -14.51
N ASP A 12 -12.32 -7.95 -13.96
CA ASP A 12 -13.70 -8.22 -13.55
C ASP A 12 -14.21 -7.21 -12.51
N ASP A 13 -15.50 -6.94 -12.57
CA ASP A 13 -16.18 -6.05 -11.64
C ASP A 13 -16.49 -6.77 -10.31
N ASP A 14 -16.23 -6.08 -9.20
CA ASP A 14 -16.66 -6.43 -7.86
C ASP A 14 -17.46 -5.24 -7.28
N PRO A 15 -18.80 -5.33 -7.24
CA PRO A 15 -19.65 -4.24 -6.78
C PRO A 15 -19.46 -3.92 -5.29
N ASP A 16 -18.88 -4.84 -4.54
CA ASP A 16 -18.71 -4.72 -3.09
C ASP A 16 -17.32 -4.20 -2.69
N ALA A 17 -16.38 -4.08 -3.62
CA ALA A 17 -15.00 -3.70 -3.35
C ALA A 17 -14.86 -2.43 -2.50
N GLU A 18 -15.65 -1.40 -2.79
CA GLU A 18 -15.64 -0.14 -2.03
C GLU A 18 -16.24 -0.32 -0.62
N ARG A 19 -17.35 -1.04 -0.51
CA ARG A 19 -17.99 -1.37 0.77
C ARG A 19 -17.03 -2.16 1.66
N ASP A 20 -16.26 -3.06 1.07
CA ASP A 20 -15.31 -3.92 1.77
C ASP A 20 -13.91 -3.29 1.87
N LEU A 21 -13.87 -1.94 1.93
CA LEU A 21 -12.68 -1.13 2.20
C LEU A 21 -11.53 -1.38 1.21
N ARG A 22 -11.84 -1.85 0.00
CA ARG A 22 -10.88 -2.21 -1.07
C ARG A 22 -9.84 -3.26 -0.66
N LEU A 23 -10.12 -4.07 0.36
CA LEU A 23 -9.18 -5.11 0.82
C LEU A 23 -8.90 -6.16 -0.26
N GLY A 24 -9.85 -6.41 -1.16
CA GLY A 24 -9.69 -7.32 -2.30
C GLY A 24 -8.55 -6.95 -3.27
N TYR A 25 -8.12 -5.69 -3.34
CA TYR A 25 -6.95 -5.31 -4.15
C TYR A 25 -5.66 -5.97 -3.66
N THR A 26 -5.59 -6.27 -2.37
CA THR A 26 -4.47 -7.03 -1.78
C THR A 26 -4.46 -8.47 -2.30
N GLU A 27 -5.62 -9.11 -2.37
CA GLU A 27 -5.76 -10.46 -2.93
C GLU A 27 -5.38 -10.50 -4.41
N ASP A 28 -5.76 -9.47 -5.18
CA ASP A 28 -5.43 -9.37 -6.60
C ASP A 28 -3.91 -9.35 -6.80
N VAL A 29 -3.16 -8.59 -5.98
CA VAL A 29 -1.70 -8.54 -6.04
C VAL A 29 -1.07 -9.86 -5.57
N ILE A 30 -1.56 -10.47 -4.50
CA ILE A 30 -1.09 -11.77 -4.02
C ILE A 30 -1.24 -12.83 -5.13
N ASN A 31 -2.40 -12.87 -5.77
CA ASN A 31 -2.68 -13.78 -6.88
C ASN A 31 -1.78 -13.49 -8.09
N ALA A 32 -1.51 -12.22 -8.39
CA ALA A 32 -0.60 -11.84 -9.47
C ALA A 32 0.83 -12.30 -9.20
N VAL A 33 1.34 -12.20 -7.97
CA VAL A 33 2.67 -12.73 -7.57
C VAL A 33 2.70 -14.24 -7.76
N HIS A 34 1.69 -14.97 -7.29
CA HIS A 34 1.60 -16.41 -7.51
C HIS A 34 1.52 -16.79 -8.98
N ALA A 35 0.83 -16.00 -9.81
CA ALA A 35 0.77 -16.22 -11.25
C ALA A 35 2.15 -16.01 -11.92
N VAL A 36 2.88 -14.96 -11.54
CA VAL A 36 4.26 -14.70 -12.01
C VAL A 36 5.17 -15.89 -11.68
N ARG A 37 5.15 -16.34 -10.43
CA ARG A 37 5.98 -17.46 -9.96
C ARG A 37 5.69 -18.78 -10.68
N ARG A 38 4.47 -18.97 -11.16
CA ARG A 38 4.05 -20.19 -11.87
C ARG A 38 4.03 -20.06 -13.39
N SER A 39 4.25 -18.87 -13.94
CA SER A 39 4.04 -18.60 -15.38
C SER A 39 4.97 -19.38 -16.30
N GLY A 40 6.20 -19.67 -15.87
CA GLY A 40 7.27 -20.21 -16.75
C GLY A 40 7.68 -19.27 -17.89
N ASP A 41 7.19 -18.03 -17.91
CA ASP A 41 7.56 -17.04 -18.94
C ASP A 41 9.01 -16.58 -18.74
N PRO A 42 9.90 -16.77 -19.73
CA PRO A 42 11.32 -16.45 -19.57
C PRO A 42 11.62 -14.96 -19.39
N ARG A 43 10.63 -14.08 -19.59
CA ARG A 43 10.73 -12.64 -19.32
C ARG A 43 10.49 -12.28 -17.87
N LEU A 44 9.98 -13.21 -17.06
CA LEU A 44 9.62 -13.01 -15.66
C LEU A 44 10.52 -13.86 -14.78
N ASP A 45 11.12 -13.21 -13.78
CA ASP A 45 11.86 -13.89 -12.73
C ASP A 45 10.92 -14.11 -11.53
N GLY A 46 10.42 -15.33 -11.41
CA GLY A 46 9.49 -15.68 -10.32
C GLY A 46 10.19 -15.88 -8.96
N GLU A 47 11.52 -15.92 -8.92
CA GLU A 47 12.27 -16.09 -7.67
C GLU A 47 12.65 -14.75 -7.04
N ARG A 48 12.75 -13.68 -7.84
CA ARG A 48 13.09 -12.33 -7.41
C ARG A 48 11.93 -11.38 -7.67
N VAL A 49 11.06 -11.20 -6.68
CA VAL A 49 9.85 -10.40 -6.80
C VAL A 49 9.82 -9.28 -5.78
N GLY A 50 9.90 -8.04 -6.26
CA GLY A 50 9.67 -6.85 -5.45
C GLY A 50 8.35 -6.17 -5.80
N LEU A 51 7.68 -5.60 -4.82
CA LEU A 51 6.47 -4.80 -5.05
C LEU A 51 6.80 -3.31 -5.04
N VAL A 52 6.26 -2.58 -6.02
CA VAL A 52 6.35 -1.13 -6.08
C VAL A 52 4.95 -0.56 -6.17
N GLY A 53 4.54 0.25 -5.21
CA GLY A 53 3.22 0.85 -5.17
C GLY A 53 3.24 2.35 -4.91
N ARG A 54 2.36 3.11 -5.58
CA ARG A 54 2.21 4.54 -5.36
C ARG A 54 0.80 4.85 -4.85
N SER A 55 0.68 5.82 -3.92
CA SER A 55 -0.59 6.28 -3.39
C SER A 55 -1.41 5.10 -2.84
N MET A 56 -2.59 4.82 -3.39
CA MET A 56 -3.41 3.65 -3.08
C MET A 56 -2.61 2.34 -3.24
N GLY A 57 -1.83 2.20 -4.32
CA GLY A 57 -0.96 1.03 -4.54
C GLY A 57 0.09 0.85 -3.44
N GLY A 58 0.55 1.95 -2.82
CA GLY A 58 1.42 1.89 -1.63
C GLY A 58 0.72 1.27 -0.43
N GLY A 59 -0.58 1.57 -0.23
CA GLY A 59 -1.41 0.90 0.79
C GLY A 59 -1.59 -0.58 0.50
N VAL A 60 -1.78 -0.96 -0.77
CA VAL A 60 -1.86 -2.37 -1.17
C VAL A 60 -0.54 -3.10 -0.87
N VAL A 61 0.62 -2.50 -1.18
CA VAL A 61 1.93 -3.08 -0.81
C VAL A 61 2.01 -3.32 0.69
N GLN A 62 1.67 -2.32 1.52
CA GLN A 62 1.67 -2.48 2.98
C GLN A 62 0.78 -3.65 3.43
N ASN A 63 -0.43 -3.77 2.86
CA ASN A 63 -1.34 -4.88 3.15
C ASN A 63 -0.75 -6.23 2.75
N VAL A 64 -0.11 -6.34 1.58
CA VAL A 64 0.53 -7.60 1.15
C VAL A 64 1.61 -8.03 2.13
N LEU A 65 2.51 -7.11 2.55
CA LEU A 65 3.61 -7.42 3.46
C LEU A 65 3.12 -7.97 4.82
N VAL A 66 1.99 -7.47 5.32
CA VAL A 66 1.45 -7.93 6.61
C VAL A 66 0.51 -9.14 6.49
N THR A 67 -0.08 -9.37 5.31
CA THR A 67 -1.03 -10.46 5.06
C THR A 67 -0.32 -11.74 4.64
N GLN A 68 0.70 -11.63 3.80
CA GLN A 68 1.49 -12.75 3.26
C GLN A 68 3.01 -12.50 3.46
N PRO A 69 3.50 -12.54 4.70
CA PRO A 69 4.94 -12.44 4.98
C PRO A 69 5.73 -13.51 4.20
N GLY A 70 6.86 -13.12 3.62
CA GLY A 70 7.69 -14.02 2.80
C GLY A 70 7.19 -14.22 1.37
N LEU A 71 6.11 -13.54 0.96
CA LEU A 71 5.61 -13.67 -0.43
C LEU A 71 6.52 -12.98 -1.44
N VAL A 72 7.18 -11.90 -1.06
CA VAL A 72 8.05 -11.10 -1.95
C VAL A 72 9.37 -10.77 -1.25
N ASP A 73 10.37 -10.28 -2.00
CA ASP A 73 11.68 -10.00 -1.42
C ASP A 73 11.78 -8.60 -0.81
N ALA A 74 10.96 -7.66 -1.26
CA ALA A 74 10.96 -6.28 -0.78
C ALA A 74 9.70 -5.52 -1.19
N GLY A 75 9.37 -4.49 -0.41
CA GLY A 75 8.35 -3.49 -0.74
C GLY A 75 8.94 -2.10 -0.97
N VAL A 76 8.41 -1.37 -1.96
CA VAL A 76 8.71 0.05 -2.18
C VAL A 76 7.40 0.81 -2.30
N VAL A 77 7.24 1.89 -1.55
CA VAL A 77 6.04 2.71 -1.60
C VAL A 77 6.36 4.18 -1.86
N PHE A 78 5.65 4.77 -2.82
CA PHE A 78 5.74 6.18 -3.18
C PHE A 78 4.51 6.92 -2.71
N ALA A 79 4.67 8.02 -1.97
CA ALA A 79 3.56 8.89 -1.58
C ALA A 79 2.33 8.09 -1.13
N SER A 80 2.56 7.08 -0.28
CA SER A 80 1.56 6.08 0.08
C SER A 80 0.43 6.68 0.90
N VAL A 81 -0.74 6.09 0.77
CA VAL A 81 -1.86 6.29 1.70
C VAL A 81 -1.46 5.87 3.11
N SER A 82 -2.25 6.26 4.11
CA SER A 82 -2.01 5.89 5.52
C SER A 82 -2.07 4.37 5.71
N SER A 83 -1.25 3.86 6.62
CA SER A 83 -1.38 2.51 7.17
C SER A 83 -2.59 2.34 8.11
N SER A 84 -3.36 3.41 8.33
CA SER A 84 -4.64 3.39 9.04
C SER A 84 -5.80 3.52 8.07
N THR A 85 -6.67 2.53 8.03
CA THR A 85 -7.89 2.56 7.20
C THR A 85 -8.83 3.70 7.60
N VAL A 86 -8.89 4.07 8.88
CA VAL A 86 -9.66 5.22 9.37
C VAL A 86 -9.17 6.54 8.75
N ASP A 87 -7.85 6.76 8.69
CA ASP A 87 -7.30 7.98 8.07
C ASP A 87 -7.73 8.08 6.61
N ASN A 88 -7.68 6.96 5.87
CA ASN A 88 -8.05 6.88 4.46
C ASN A 88 -9.56 7.10 4.25
N TYR A 89 -10.40 6.47 5.07
CA TYR A 89 -11.85 6.64 5.06
C TYR A 89 -12.22 8.11 5.27
N ARG A 90 -11.71 8.74 6.33
CA ARG A 90 -11.99 10.15 6.64
C ARG A 90 -11.49 11.12 5.58
N ARG A 91 -10.40 10.79 4.89
CA ARG A 91 -9.80 11.67 3.89
C ARG A 91 -10.57 11.70 2.57
N TRP A 92 -11.06 10.55 2.08
CA TRP A 92 -11.60 10.45 0.72
C TRP A 92 -13.01 9.88 0.60
N ILE A 93 -13.59 9.38 1.70
CA ILE A 93 -14.87 8.69 1.62
C ILE A 93 -15.93 9.41 2.47
N GLU A 94 -15.66 9.64 3.72
CA GLU A 94 -16.64 10.10 4.71
C GLU A 94 -17.47 11.28 4.25
N ASN A 95 -16.83 12.32 3.68
CA ASN A 95 -17.51 13.54 3.24
C ASN A 95 -17.66 13.63 1.72
N ASP A 96 -16.71 13.08 0.94
CA ASP A 96 -16.66 13.27 -0.50
C ASP A 96 -17.51 12.25 -1.26
N ARG A 97 -17.81 11.09 -0.63
CA ARG A 97 -18.53 9.96 -1.23
C ARG A 97 -19.63 9.42 -0.30
N PRO A 98 -20.67 10.20 0.01
CA PRO A 98 -21.62 9.89 1.08
C PRO A 98 -22.40 8.58 0.87
N GLU A 99 -22.64 8.16 -0.38
CA GLU A 99 -23.29 6.87 -0.66
C GLU A 99 -22.40 5.68 -0.26
N VAL A 100 -21.11 5.77 -0.61
CA VAL A 100 -20.11 4.75 -0.25
C VAL A 100 -19.92 4.75 1.28
N ALA A 101 -19.80 5.93 1.90
CA ALA A 101 -19.68 6.04 3.34
C ALA A 101 -20.86 5.36 4.07
N ARG A 102 -22.09 5.62 3.61
CA ARG A 102 -23.28 4.95 4.18
C ARG A 102 -23.29 3.44 3.97
N ALA A 103 -22.81 2.97 2.83
CA ALA A 103 -22.72 1.53 2.57
C ALA A 103 -21.71 0.84 3.50
N ILE A 104 -20.54 1.47 3.68
CA ILE A 104 -19.51 1.00 4.61
C ILE A 104 -20.03 0.96 6.05
N VAL A 105 -20.61 2.08 6.52
CA VAL A 105 -21.12 2.16 7.89
C VAL A 105 -22.25 1.16 8.15
N ARG A 106 -23.16 0.95 7.19
CA ARG A 106 -24.19 -0.09 7.34
C ARG A 106 -23.63 -1.50 7.43
N ALA A 107 -22.54 -1.78 6.73
CA ALA A 107 -21.94 -3.12 6.69
C ALA A 107 -21.03 -3.39 7.90
N HIS A 108 -20.30 -2.37 8.35
CA HIS A 108 -19.18 -2.54 9.27
C HIS A 108 -19.25 -1.70 10.55
N GLY A 109 -20.19 -0.76 10.64
CA GLY A 109 -20.22 0.29 11.65
C GLY A 109 -19.24 1.43 11.31
N SER A 110 -19.43 2.59 11.93
CA SER A 110 -18.47 3.70 11.81
C SER A 110 -17.15 3.37 12.57
N PRO A 111 -16.07 4.15 12.34
CA PRO A 111 -14.85 4.01 13.14
C PRO A 111 -15.06 4.14 14.64
N GLU A 112 -16.07 4.93 15.07
CA GLU A 112 -16.42 5.15 16.46
C GLU A 112 -17.28 4.02 17.03
N GLU A 113 -18.16 3.43 16.21
CA GLU A 113 -19.05 2.34 16.61
C GLU A 113 -18.33 0.98 16.66
N ASN A 114 -17.37 0.75 15.75
CA ASN A 114 -16.64 -0.52 15.66
C ASN A 114 -15.13 -0.33 15.45
N PRO A 115 -14.44 0.33 16.41
CA PRO A 115 -13.00 0.65 16.28
C PRO A 115 -12.12 -0.59 16.08
N GLU A 116 -12.54 -1.73 16.58
CA GLU A 116 -11.80 -2.97 16.45
C GLU A 116 -11.74 -3.46 14.99
N LEU A 117 -12.85 -3.46 14.27
CA LEU A 117 -12.88 -3.82 12.85
C LEU A 117 -11.97 -2.88 12.02
N TRP A 118 -12.05 -1.58 12.28
CA TRP A 118 -11.23 -0.61 11.56
C TRP A 118 -9.75 -0.74 11.88
N ALA A 119 -9.40 -1.15 13.10
CA ALA A 119 -8.04 -1.52 13.45
C ALA A 119 -7.60 -2.78 12.70
N GLN A 120 -8.44 -3.82 12.67
CA GLN A 120 -8.18 -5.08 11.95
C GLN A 120 -8.06 -4.87 10.44
N ALA A 121 -8.78 -3.91 9.85
CA ALA A 121 -8.65 -3.55 8.43
C ALA A 121 -7.41 -2.68 8.14
N SER A 122 -6.62 -2.32 9.14
CA SER A 122 -5.47 -1.41 9.02
C SER A 122 -4.15 -2.18 9.03
N PRO A 123 -3.30 -2.10 7.99
CA PRO A 123 -2.02 -2.82 7.96
C PRO A 123 -1.10 -2.48 9.14
N ARG A 124 -1.19 -1.27 9.71
CA ARG A 124 -0.38 -0.90 10.90
C ARG A 124 -0.59 -1.81 12.10
N THR A 125 -1.74 -2.45 12.21
CA THR A 125 -2.07 -3.36 13.32
C THR A 125 -1.22 -4.64 13.28
N TYR A 126 -0.68 -4.97 12.11
CA TYR A 126 0.00 -6.23 11.86
C TYR A 126 1.44 -6.07 11.34
N VAL A 127 2.04 -4.89 11.54
CA VAL A 127 3.40 -4.62 11.03
C VAL A 127 4.45 -5.58 11.63
N ASP A 128 4.20 -6.13 12.80
CA ASP A 128 5.02 -7.15 13.44
C ASP A 128 5.13 -8.45 12.61
N ARG A 129 4.19 -8.70 11.71
CA ARG A 129 4.19 -9.86 10.82
C ARG A 129 5.09 -9.68 9.60
N ALA A 130 5.32 -8.44 9.15
CA ALA A 130 6.14 -8.19 7.97
C ALA A 130 7.58 -8.71 8.17
N THR A 131 8.11 -9.37 7.17
CA THR A 131 9.49 -9.92 7.16
C THR A 131 10.36 -9.24 6.12
N GLU A 132 9.76 -8.60 5.15
CA GLU A 132 10.42 -7.96 4.02
C GLU A 132 10.88 -6.54 4.37
N PRO A 133 12.04 -6.10 3.85
CA PRO A 133 12.45 -4.71 3.94
C PRO A 133 11.49 -3.80 3.15
N LEU A 134 11.20 -2.62 3.71
CA LEU A 134 10.31 -1.63 3.13
C LEU A 134 11.03 -0.30 2.89
N LEU A 135 11.07 0.14 1.63
CA LEU A 135 11.48 1.50 1.28
C LEU A 135 10.26 2.39 1.10
N MET A 136 10.23 3.51 1.81
CA MET A 136 9.19 4.53 1.71
C MET A 136 9.78 5.82 1.13
N LEU A 137 9.20 6.33 0.05
CA LEU A 137 9.62 7.54 -0.65
C LEU A 137 8.48 8.56 -0.60
N HIS A 138 8.70 9.73 -0.01
CA HIS A 138 7.62 10.68 0.24
C HIS A 138 8.06 12.12 0.04
N GLY A 139 7.20 12.93 -0.59
CA GLY A 139 7.41 14.37 -0.76
C GLY A 139 7.05 15.15 0.51
N THR A 140 7.84 16.17 0.85
CA THR A 140 7.61 16.96 2.08
C THR A 140 6.40 17.87 2.01
N VAL A 141 5.90 18.17 0.80
CA VAL A 141 4.71 19.01 0.57
C VAL A 141 3.56 18.26 -0.09
N ASP A 142 3.50 16.93 0.10
CA ASP A 142 2.38 16.11 -0.37
C ASP A 142 1.09 16.49 0.39
N ASP A 143 0.14 17.10 -0.32
CA ASP A 143 -1.16 17.53 0.18
C ASP A 143 -2.24 16.46 0.00
N THR A 144 -2.02 15.49 -0.83
CA THR A 144 -2.92 14.36 -1.09
C THR A 144 -2.78 13.28 -0.02
N CYS A 145 -1.54 12.78 0.16
CA CYS A 145 -1.18 11.88 1.26
C CYS A 145 -0.27 12.62 2.23
N PRO A 146 -0.80 13.24 3.29
CA PRO A 146 -0.02 14.12 4.15
C PRO A 146 1.24 13.47 4.72
N PRO A 147 2.40 14.16 4.77
CA PRO A 147 3.68 13.60 5.24
C PRO A 147 3.62 12.96 6.64
N ARG A 148 2.70 13.41 7.50
CA ARG A 148 2.46 12.79 8.80
C ARG A 148 2.06 11.31 8.72
N TRP A 149 1.42 10.89 7.62
CA TRP A 149 1.05 9.48 7.43
C TRP A 149 2.28 8.62 7.17
N ALA A 150 3.19 9.09 6.32
CA ALA A 150 4.46 8.40 6.08
C ALA A 150 5.28 8.27 7.36
N ARG A 151 5.38 9.34 8.17
CA ARG A 151 6.06 9.29 9.48
C ARG A 151 5.45 8.26 10.42
N ARG A 152 4.11 8.26 10.54
CA ARG A 152 3.41 7.30 11.42
C ARG A 152 3.55 5.87 10.96
N THR A 153 3.53 5.64 9.64
CA THR A 153 3.73 4.31 9.07
C THR A 153 5.16 3.84 9.32
N ALA A 154 6.17 4.66 9.00
CA ALA A 154 7.57 4.31 9.25
C ALA A 154 7.81 4.02 10.74
N ALA A 155 7.35 4.89 11.63
CA ALA A 155 7.48 4.69 13.08
C ALA A 155 6.85 3.36 13.54
N ALA A 156 5.68 2.99 13.01
CA ALA A 156 5.06 1.71 13.37
C ALA A 156 5.91 0.49 12.97
N PHE A 157 6.56 0.53 11.80
CA PHE A 157 7.48 -0.52 11.37
C PHE A 157 8.78 -0.50 12.21
N GLU A 158 9.33 0.68 12.48
CA GLU A 158 10.54 0.85 13.34
C GLU A 158 10.30 0.34 14.75
N ASP A 159 9.19 0.72 15.39
CA ASP A 159 8.79 0.29 16.73
C ASP A 159 8.61 -1.23 16.83
N ALA A 160 8.19 -1.87 15.72
CA ALA A 160 8.10 -3.32 15.60
C ALA A 160 9.45 -3.99 15.24
N GLY A 161 10.54 -3.24 15.17
CA GLY A 161 11.87 -3.76 14.84
C GLY A 161 12.03 -4.22 13.39
N LYS A 162 11.24 -3.67 12.44
CA LYS A 162 11.27 -4.05 11.04
C LYS A 162 12.26 -3.22 10.24
N ASP A 163 12.80 -3.80 9.18
CA ASP A 163 13.67 -3.09 8.24
C ASP A 163 12.84 -2.13 7.37
N VAL A 164 12.76 -0.88 7.81
CA VAL A 164 12.06 0.18 7.08
C VAL A 164 12.97 1.39 6.91
N ARG A 165 12.90 2.00 5.74
CA ARG A 165 13.63 3.24 5.46
C ARG A 165 12.71 4.27 4.80
N LEU A 166 12.50 5.41 5.46
CA LEU A 166 11.77 6.55 4.93
C LEU A 166 12.73 7.59 4.37
N VAL A 167 12.59 7.91 3.08
CA VAL A 167 13.36 8.91 2.36
C VAL A 167 12.46 10.08 1.99
N TRP A 168 12.83 11.28 2.44
CA TRP A 168 12.14 12.51 2.14
C TRP A 168 12.67 13.16 0.87
N TYR A 169 11.75 13.71 0.08
CA TYR A 169 12.06 14.51 -1.10
C TYR A 169 11.54 15.92 -0.86
N GLU A 170 12.47 16.82 -0.53
CA GLU A 170 12.17 18.19 -0.15
C GLU A 170 11.50 18.96 -1.30
N GLY A 171 10.37 19.62 -1.01
CA GLY A 171 9.57 20.36 -1.98
C GLY A 171 8.78 19.51 -2.99
N GLU A 172 8.87 18.19 -2.94
CA GLU A 172 8.06 17.32 -3.79
C GLU A 172 6.65 17.13 -3.21
N GLY A 173 5.66 17.14 -4.14
CA GLY A 173 4.28 16.81 -3.85
C GLY A 173 3.94 15.35 -4.10
N HIS A 174 2.65 15.05 -4.27
CA HIS A 174 2.15 13.69 -4.43
C HIS A 174 2.69 12.96 -5.67
N THR A 175 2.88 13.67 -6.78
CA THR A 175 3.26 13.05 -8.05
C THR A 175 4.76 13.01 -8.29
N PHE A 176 5.56 13.64 -7.45
CA PHE A 176 6.97 13.90 -7.68
C PHE A 176 7.22 14.61 -9.03
N GLY A 177 8.04 15.61 -9.02
CA GLY A 177 8.42 16.39 -10.20
C GLY A 177 9.91 16.25 -10.48
N PRO A 178 10.73 17.28 -10.21
CA PRO A 178 12.15 17.28 -10.56
C PRO A 178 12.96 16.15 -9.96
N GLN A 179 12.57 15.64 -8.78
CA GLN A 179 13.31 14.58 -8.09
C GLN A 179 12.83 13.16 -8.44
N TRP A 180 11.85 13.01 -9.34
CA TRP A 180 11.42 11.70 -9.82
C TRP A 180 12.58 10.78 -10.27
N PRO A 181 13.54 11.25 -11.11
CA PRO A 181 14.66 10.39 -11.50
C PRO A 181 15.54 9.95 -10.32
N ALA A 182 15.68 10.79 -9.30
CA ALA A 182 16.43 10.44 -8.09
C ALA A 182 15.71 9.36 -7.28
N SER A 183 14.39 9.47 -7.11
CA SER A 183 13.58 8.50 -6.40
C SER A 183 13.57 7.14 -7.11
N MET A 184 13.53 7.12 -8.44
CA MET A 184 13.64 5.88 -9.21
C MET A 184 15.02 5.23 -9.10
N ARG A 185 16.11 6.01 -9.10
CA ARG A 185 17.46 5.46 -8.86
C ARG A 185 17.57 4.85 -7.46
N GLU A 186 16.95 5.47 -6.46
CA GLU A 186 16.92 4.94 -5.10
C GLU A 186 16.13 3.62 -5.02
N THR A 187 14.98 3.56 -5.68
CA THR A 187 14.17 2.32 -5.80
C THR A 187 14.98 1.18 -6.42
N VAL A 188 15.62 1.42 -7.57
CA VAL A 188 16.41 0.39 -8.24
C VAL A 188 17.61 -0.05 -7.39
N ARG A 189 18.27 0.90 -6.71
CA ARG A 189 19.39 0.58 -5.82
C ARG A 189 18.92 -0.25 -4.63
N PHE A 190 17.78 0.08 -4.05
CA PHE A 190 17.20 -0.66 -2.94
C PHE A 190 16.87 -2.09 -3.35
N LEU A 191 16.08 -2.27 -4.40
CA LEU A 191 15.69 -3.60 -4.88
C LEU A 191 16.90 -4.48 -5.23
N ARG A 192 17.90 -3.92 -5.91
CA ARG A 192 19.13 -4.67 -6.26
C ARG A 192 19.95 -5.17 -5.07
N ARG A 193 19.72 -4.64 -3.88
CA ARG A 193 20.39 -5.11 -2.66
C ARG A 193 19.67 -6.28 -2.01
N GLN A 194 18.44 -6.53 -2.42
CA GLN A 194 17.62 -7.61 -1.89
C GLN A 194 17.77 -8.91 -2.69
N TRP A 195 18.43 -8.82 -3.84
CA TRP A 195 18.69 -9.92 -4.76
C TRP A 195 20.21 -10.16 -4.84
#